data_8a37fa78798e8bc8e3ada4de7df7e32e
#
_entry.id   8a37fa78798e8bc8e3ada4de7df7e32e
#
_cell.length_a   1.000
_cell.length_b   1.000
_cell.length_c   1.000
_cell.angle_alpha   90.00
_cell.angle_beta   90.00
_cell.angle_gamma   90.00
#
_symmetry.space_group_name_H-M   'P 1'
#
loop_
_entity.id
_entity.type
_entity.pdbx_description
1 polymer ?
#
loop_
_entity_poly.entity_id
_entity_poly.type
_entity_poly.pdbx_seq_one_letter_code
_entity_poly.pdbx_strand_id
1 'polypeptide(L)'
;QYLIWGGLLLPAVLWSRCRWLVAIVLFGVGLNAVAVLPWYIPTSVTPPHSEPVTIAFANVLRSNPNPEKLLQWVEDTQPAVVVLEEITPQLEAALRDWDRIFPYQLKAIRQDAFGIALYSQIPFTGEEIHTFGLRDIPWLETTLLFDNTPLKVWALHPYPPVSVGAAQQRNALLDQVSQQIQTHSQQPDRFQIVVGDLNTSVWSPFYQDFVRRSRLKNTRQGFGIEPTWPTYNVFLSTPLDHILVSPNLNVHYAQAGPFIGSDHLPFMAIVSIPDAQS
;
A
#
# COMPACT_ATOMS: atom_id res chain seq x y z
N GLN A 1 -18.07 -5.93 2.02
CA GLN A 1 -19.18 -5.66 2.98
C GLN A 1 -20.53 -5.87 2.29
N TYR A 2 -20.82 -5.16 1.20
CA TYR A 2 -22.12 -5.25 0.50
C TYR A 2 -22.41 -6.64 -0.09
N LEU A 3 -21.39 -7.41 -0.51
CA LEU A 3 -21.56 -8.81 -0.90
C LEU A 3 -22.04 -9.68 0.25
N ILE A 4 -21.49 -9.49 1.46
CA ILE A 4 -21.90 -10.23 2.66
C ILE A 4 -23.32 -9.87 3.03
N TRP A 5 -23.66 -8.58 3.11
CA TRP A 5 -25.01 -8.12 3.40
C TRP A 5 -26.04 -8.58 2.36
N GLY A 6 -25.67 -8.48 1.07
CA GLY A 6 -26.51 -9.00 -0.02
C GLY A 6 -26.76 -10.50 0.09
N GLY A 7 -25.73 -11.27 0.43
CA GLY A 7 -25.85 -12.72 0.68
C GLY A 7 -26.73 -13.06 1.87
N LEU A 8 -26.65 -12.30 2.97
CA LEU A 8 -27.49 -12.48 4.17
C LEU A 8 -28.96 -12.09 3.93
N LEU A 9 -29.23 -11.08 3.12
CA LEU A 9 -30.57 -10.63 2.79
C LEU A 9 -31.28 -11.55 1.77
N LEU A 10 -30.53 -12.22 0.93
CA LEU A 10 -31.04 -13.01 -0.18
C LEU A 10 -32.08 -14.09 0.27
N PRO A 11 -31.85 -14.88 1.34
CA PRO A 11 -32.83 -15.86 1.80
C PRO A 11 -34.17 -15.23 2.23
N ALA A 12 -34.12 -14.11 2.96
CA ALA A 12 -35.31 -13.38 3.41
C ALA A 12 -36.09 -12.78 2.23
N VAL A 13 -35.37 -12.25 1.24
CA VAL A 13 -35.98 -11.70 0.03
C VAL A 13 -36.56 -12.77 -0.87
N LEU A 14 -35.94 -13.93 -0.97
CA LEU A 14 -36.47 -15.10 -1.69
C LEU A 14 -37.77 -15.61 -1.02
N TRP A 15 -37.83 -15.60 0.30
CA TRP A 15 -39.05 -16.00 1.05
C TRP A 15 -40.18 -15.00 0.84
N SER A 16 -39.91 -13.72 0.71
CA SER A 16 -40.93 -12.67 0.48
C SER A 16 -41.76 -12.86 -0.80
N ARG A 17 -41.32 -13.75 -1.71
CA ARG A 17 -41.93 -13.97 -3.06
C ARG A 17 -42.04 -12.70 -3.91
N CYS A 18 -41.39 -11.58 -3.49
CA CYS A 18 -41.38 -10.33 -4.23
C CYS A 18 -40.28 -10.35 -5.29
N ARG A 19 -40.63 -10.65 -6.53
CA ARG A 19 -39.68 -10.83 -7.65
C ARG A 19 -38.84 -9.59 -7.89
N TRP A 20 -39.37 -8.39 -7.68
CA TRP A 20 -38.63 -7.15 -7.86
C TRP A 20 -37.55 -6.94 -6.80
N LEU A 21 -37.83 -7.27 -5.53
CA LEU A 21 -36.82 -7.22 -4.47
C LEU A 21 -35.69 -8.21 -4.74
N VAL A 22 -36.01 -9.42 -5.20
CA VAL A 22 -35.01 -10.41 -5.61
C VAL A 22 -34.14 -9.84 -6.73
N ALA A 23 -34.74 -9.23 -7.76
CA ALA A 23 -33.99 -8.64 -8.86
C ALA A 23 -33.05 -7.52 -8.41
N ILE A 24 -33.51 -6.63 -7.52
CA ILE A 24 -32.69 -5.53 -6.97
C ILE A 24 -31.51 -6.07 -6.16
N VAL A 25 -31.73 -7.04 -5.29
CA VAL A 25 -30.66 -7.64 -4.46
C VAL A 25 -29.65 -8.37 -5.36
N LEU A 26 -30.10 -9.17 -6.32
CA LEU A 26 -29.21 -9.86 -7.25
C LEU A 26 -28.41 -8.88 -8.11
N PHE A 27 -29.02 -7.79 -8.57
CA PHE A 27 -28.31 -6.74 -9.31
C PHE A 27 -27.23 -6.08 -8.43
N GLY A 28 -27.55 -5.72 -7.18
CA GLY A 28 -26.59 -5.16 -6.23
C GLY A 28 -25.45 -6.13 -5.91
N VAL A 29 -25.74 -7.41 -5.69
CA VAL A 29 -24.73 -8.46 -5.50
C VAL A 29 -23.86 -8.61 -6.74
N GLY A 30 -24.45 -8.61 -7.93
CA GLY A 30 -23.73 -8.69 -9.20
C GLY A 30 -22.76 -7.52 -9.42
N LEU A 31 -23.22 -6.27 -9.17
CA LEU A 31 -22.36 -5.10 -9.25
C LEU A 31 -21.16 -5.18 -8.28
N ASN A 32 -21.41 -5.61 -7.03
CA ASN A 32 -20.34 -5.77 -6.06
C ASN A 32 -19.42 -6.95 -6.42
N ALA A 33 -19.94 -8.02 -6.96
CA ALA A 33 -19.13 -9.16 -7.41
C ALA A 33 -18.15 -8.74 -8.51
N VAL A 34 -18.59 -7.95 -9.49
CA VAL A 34 -17.74 -7.41 -10.56
C VAL A 34 -16.61 -6.53 -9.97
N ALA A 35 -16.88 -5.78 -8.90
CA ALA A 35 -15.89 -4.91 -8.26
C ALA A 35 -14.91 -5.67 -7.35
N VAL A 36 -15.29 -6.84 -6.84
CA VAL A 36 -14.54 -7.58 -5.80
C VAL A 36 -13.84 -8.83 -6.36
N LEU A 37 -14.52 -9.62 -7.19
CA LEU A 37 -13.98 -10.89 -7.67
C LEU A 37 -12.64 -10.79 -8.41
N PRO A 38 -12.37 -9.73 -9.23
CA PRO A 38 -11.08 -9.59 -9.91
C PRO A 38 -9.86 -9.57 -8.96
N TRP A 39 -10.05 -9.14 -7.71
CA TRP A 39 -8.97 -9.12 -6.70
C TRP A 39 -8.53 -10.51 -6.24
N TYR A 40 -9.35 -11.54 -6.49
CA TYR A 40 -9.10 -12.94 -6.10
C TYR A 40 -8.70 -13.84 -7.29
N ILE A 41 -8.65 -13.27 -8.51
CA ILE A 41 -8.24 -14.03 -9.69
C ILE A 41 -6.70 -13.99 -9.77
N PRO A 42 -6.01 -15.13 -9.63
CA PRO A 42 -4.56 -15.18 -9.68
C PRO A 42 -4.01 -14.59 -10.98
N THR A 43 -2.93 -13.83 -10.87
CA THR A 43 -2.18 -13.33 -12.02
C THR A 43 -1.04 -14.29 -12.35
N SER A 44 -0.69 -14.40 -13.62
CA SER A 44 0.45 -15.19 -14.05
C SER A 44 1.76 -14.52 -13.59
N VAL A 45 2.70 -15.32 -13.13
CA VAL A 45 4.06 -14.91 -12.77
C VAL A 45 5.00 -15.44 -13.85
N THR A 46 5.84 -14.59 -14.42
CA THR A 46 6.89 -14.98 -15.36
C THR A 46 8.11 -15.52 -14.60
N PRO A 47 8.99 -16.32 -15.22
CA PRO A 47 10.23 -16.73 -14.58
C PRO A 47 10.99 -15.52 -14.00
N PRO A 48 11.46 -15.55 -12.74
CA PRO A 48 12.15 -14.43 -12.15
C PRO A 48 13.62 -14.39 -12.58
N HIS A 49 14.15 -13.21 -12.85
CA HIS A 49 15.57 -12.94 -13.04
C HIS A 49 16.27 -12.77 -11.69
N SER A 50 15.58 -12.18 -10.73
CA SER A 50 16.10 -11.91 -9.38
C SER A 50 15.47 -12.82 -8.34
N GLU A 51 16.17 -13.06 -7.23
CA GLU A 51 15.55 -13.65 -6.04
C GLU A 51 14.41 -12.75 -5.55
N PRO A 52 13.25 -13.35 -5.18
CA PRO A 52 12.14 -12.57 -4.65
C PRO A 52 12.50 -11.86 -3.34
N VAL A 53 12.06 -10.61 -3.18
CA VAL A 53 12.27 -9.84 -1.95
C VAL A 53 10.95 -9.42 -1.34
N THR A 54 10.92 -9.35 -0.01
CA THR A 54 9.79 -8.85 0.75
C THR A 54 9.91 -7.34 0.94
N ILE A 55 8.85 -6.62 0.58
CA ILE A 55 8.64 -5.21 0.89
C ILE A 55 7.54 -5.12 1.92
N ALA A 56 7.82 -4.49 3.04
CA ALA A 56 6.91 -4.30 4.16
C ALA A 56 6.53 -2.83 4.32
N PHE A 57 5.31 -2.59 4.72
CA PHE A 57 4.76 -1.27 5.02
C PHE A 57 3.96 -1.29 6.31
N ALA A 58 4.07 -0.24 7.13
CA ALA A 58 3.18 -0.02 8.27
C ALA A 58 2.97 1.47 8.56
N ASN A 59 1.71 1.91 8.62
CA ASN A 59 1.35 3.07 9.40
C ASN A 59 1.33 2.62 10.87
N VAL A 60 2.31 3.11 11.64
CA VAL A 60 2.58 2.58 12.99
C VAL A 60 1.76 3.25 14.08
N LEU A 61 0.94 4.24 13.74
CA LEU A 61 0.22 5.12 14.66
C LEU A 61 1.18 5.81 15.66
N ARG A 62 1.37 7.12 15.53
CA ARG A 62 2.30 7.91 16.35
C ARG A 62 2.20 7.70 17.87
N SER A 63 1.03 7.28 18.36
CA SER A 63 0.74 6.99 19.77
C SER A 63 0.74 5.50 20.08
N ASN A 64 1.30 4.65 19.23
CA ASN A 64 1.31 3.20 19.41
C ASN A 64 1.95 2.81 20.75
N PRO A 65 1.21 2.14 21.65
CA PRO A 65 1.73 1.73 22.94
C PRO A 65 2.54 0.43 22.90
N ASN A 66 2.61 -0.27 21.76
CA ASN A 66 3.17 -1.61 21.63
C ASN A 66 4.15 -1.74 20.44
N PRO A 67 5.28 -1.00 20.41
CA PRO A 67 6.24 -1.08 19.31
C PRO A 67 6.86 -2.47 19.16
N GLU A 68 6.88 -3.29 20.21
CA GLU A 68 7.43 -4.65 20.20
C GLU A 68 6.70 -5.55 19.21
N LYS A 69 5.41 -5.33 18.99
CA LYS A 69 4.64 -6.10 17.99
C LYS A 69 5.08 -5.78 16.55
N LEU A 70 5.43 -4.53 16.29
CA LEU A 70 6.02 -4.14 15.00
C LEU A 70 7.38 -4.82 14.82
N LEU A 71 8.23 -4.78 15.84
CA LEU A 71 9.56 -5.43 15.81
C LEU A 71 9.43 -6.92 15.52
N GLN A 72 8.54 -7.61 16.25
CA GLN A 72 8.27 -9.04 16.06
C GLN A 72 7.78 -9.34 14.65
N TRP A 73 6.85 -8.55 14.11
CA TRP A 73 6.35 -8.75 12.74
C TRP A 73 7.45 -8.58 11.69
N VAL A 74 8.33 -7.59 11.86
CA VAL A 74 9.47 -7.39 10.95
C VAL A 74 10.49 -8.53 11.07
N GLU A 75 10.73 -9.03 12.30
CA GLU A 75 11.57 -10.20 12.52
C GLU A 75 11.00 -11.47 11.86
N ASP A 76 9.69 -11.70 11.99
CA ASP A 76 9.01 -12.86 11.41
C ASP A 76 8.96 -12.83 9.87
N THR A 77 8.81 -11.64 9.29
CA THR A 77 8.66 -11.46 7.83
C THR A 77 9.98 -11.23 7.10
N GLN A 78 11.05 -10.85 7.82
CA GLN A 78 12.40 -10.58 7.31
C GLN A 78 12.40 -9.77 6.00
N PRO A 79 11.77 -8.58 5.97
CA PRO A 79 11.67 -7.80 4.76
C PRO A 79 13.04 -7.22 4.36
N ALA A 80 13.29 -7.14 3.05
CA ALA A 80 14.46 -6.42 2.53
C ALA A 80 14.28 -4.91 2.58
N VAL A 81 13.02 -4.43 2.51
CA VAL A 81 12.66 -3.02 2.57
C VAL A 81 11.46 -2.84 3.50
N VAL A 82 11.54 -1.85 4.40
CA VAL A 82 10.45 -1.45 5.30
C VAL A 82 10.16 0.04 5.13
N VAL A 83 8.91 0.40 4.88
CA VAL A 83 8.44 1.78 4.95
C VAL A 83 7.54 1.94 6.16
N LEU A 84 7.84 2.91 7.01
CA LEU A 84 7.04 3.25 8.19
C LEU A 84 6.49 4.65 8.07
N GLU A 85 5.23 4.82 8.43
CA GLU A 85 4.55 6.11 8.54
C GLU A 85 4.06 6.36 9.97
N GLU A 86 3.85 7.63 10.28
CA GLU A 86 3.60 8.14 11.64
C GLU A 86 4.75 7.86 12.62
N ILE A 87 5.96 7.73 12.10
CA ILE A 87 7.15 7.51 12.93
C ILE A 87 7.54 8.78 13.68
N THR A 88 7.62 8.65 15.00
CA THR A 88 8.02 9.71 15.93
C THR A 88 9.45 9.50 16.41
N PRO A 89 10.12 10.53 17.00
CA PRO A 89 11.44 10.35 17.62
C PRO A 89 11.47 9.27 18.71
N GLN A 90 10.36 9.07 19.43
CA GLN A 90 10.24 8.03 20.45
C GLN A 90 10.28 6.64 19.83
N LEU A 91 9.53 6.42 18.74
CA LEU A 91 9.55 5.15 18.03
C LEU A 91 10.90 4.92 17.34
N GLU A 92 11.45 5.93 16.68
CA GLU A 92 12.79 5.84 16.08
C GLU A 92 13.85 5.40 17.11
N ALA A 93 13.79 5.95 18.32
CA ALA A 93 14.71 5.54 19.39
C ALA A 93 14.54 4.06 19.80
N ALA A 94 13.32 3.50 19.68
CA ALA A 94 13.07 2.08 19.92
C ALA A 94 13.60 1.18 18.77
N LEU A 95 13.75 1.75 17.57
CA LEU A 95 14.25 1.05 16.37
C LEU A 95 15.78 1.18 16.16
N ARG A 96 16.54 1.68 17.13
CA ARG A 96 17.98 1.95 16.98
C ARG A 96 18.80 0.71 16.58
N ASP A 97 18.37 -0.49 16.94
CA ASP A 97 19.06 -1.72 16.57
C ASP A 97 18.85 -2.08 15.08
N TRP A 98 17.90 -1.42 14.41
CA TRP A 98 17.67 -1.57 12.99
C TRP A 98 18.81 -1.02 12.13
N ASP A 99 19.68 -0.17 12.67
CA ASP A 99 20.90 0.29 11.97
C ASP A 99 21.80 -0.87 11.54
N ARG A 100 21.73 -2.00 12.26
CA ARG A 100 22.49 -3.23 11.91
C ARG A 100 21.78 -4.11 10.89
N ILE A 101 20.44 -4.06 10.87
CA ILE A 101 19.60 -4.89 9.99
C ILE A 101 19.38 -4.17 8.66
N PHE A 102 19.15 -2.87 8.71
CA PHE A 102 18.87 -2.00 7.58
C PHE A 102 19.91 -0.88 7.50
N PRO A 103 21.07 -1.14 6.90
CA PRO A 103 22.17 -0.16 6.84
C PRO A 103 21.86 1.07 5.99
N TYR A 104 20.85 1.00 5.13
CA TYR A 104 20.43 2.10 4.28
C TYR A 104 19.09 2.65 4.77
N GLN A 105 19.06 3.95 5.09
CA GLN A 105 17.89 4.58 5.72
C GLN A 105 17.67 5.99 5.18
N LEU A 106 16.42 6.29 4.80
CA LEU A 106 15.99 7.63 4.42
C LEU A 106 14.81 8.03 5.32
N LYS A 107 14.97 9.10 6.11
CA LYS A 107 14.04 9.40 7.21
C LYS A 107 13.67 10.87 7.28
N ALA A 108 12.38 11.15 7.43
CA ALA A 108 11.80 12.45 7.78
C ALA A 108 10.96 12.29 9.05
N ILE A 109 11.64 12.21 10.22
CA ILE A 109 11.02 11.96 11.52
C ILE A 109 10.28 13.21 12.01
N ARG A 110 9.04 13.04 12.52
CA ARG A 110 8.20 14.16 12.97
C ARG A 110 7.49 13.80 14.28
N GLN A 111 7.10 14.84 15.04
CA GLN A 111 6.27 14.66 16.23
C GLN A 111 4.78 14.52 15.93
N ASP A 112 4.37 14.89 14.71
CA ASP A 112 2.99 14.75 14.23
C ASP A 112 2.79 13.43 13.46
N ALA A 113 1.59 13.23 12.90
CA ALA A 113 1.24 12.02 12.15
C ALA A 113 1.91 11.90 10.77
N PHE A 114 2.85 12.80 10.38
CA PHE A 114 3.45 12.78 9.06
C PHE A 114 4.93 12.41 9.04
N GLY A 115 5.44 11.82 10.12
CA GLY A 115 6.76 11.21 10.10
C GLY A 115 6.78 10.01 9.16
N ILE A 116 7.81 9.91 8.30
CA ILE A 116 7.96 8.83 7.33
C ILE A 116 9.41 8.36 7.29
N ALA A 117 9.62 7.05 7.16
CA ALA A 117 10.96 6.47 7.08
C ALA A 117 10.99 5.26 6.16
N LEU A 118 12.05 5.12 5.41
CA LEU A 118 12.40 3.96 4.60
C LEU A 118 13.67 3.34 5.16
N TYR A 119 13.61 2.05 5.45
CA TYR A 119 14.71 1.20 5.91
C TYR A 119 14.97 0.12 4.87
N SER A 120 16.23 -0.13 4.50
CA SER A 120 16.56 -1.08 3.46
C SER A 120 17.84 -1.87 3.76
N GLN A 121 17.82 -3.15 3.43
CA GLN A 121 19.01 -4.01 3.33
C GLN A 121 19.68 -3.83 1.96
N ILE A 122 18.92 -3.36 0.96
CA ILE A 122 19.38 -3.13 -0.41
C ILE A 122 19.97 -1.73 -0.49
N PRO A 123 21.18 -1.54 -1.05
CA PRO A 123 21.75 -0.21 -1.25
C PRO A 123 20.85 0.64 -2.15
N PHE A 124 20.81 1.94 -1.86
CA PHE A 124 20.08 2.89 -2.69
C PHE A 124 20.88 4.16 -2.97
N THR A 125 20.44 4.91 -3.97
CA THR A 125 21.01 6.15 -4.43
C THR A 125 19.92 7.17 -4.73
N GLY A 126 20.27 8.45 -4.84
CA GLY A 126 19.30 9.49 -5.18
C GLY A 126 18.27 9.68 -4.07
N GLU A 127 18.74 9.91 -2.86
CA GLU A 127 17.94 10.14 -1.67
C GLU A 127 17.33 11.53 -1.71
N GLU A 128 16.00 11.61 -1.84
CA GLU A 128 15.30 12.88 -1.87
C GLU A 128 14.13 12.87 -0.88
N ILE A 129 14.07 13.90 -0.06
CA ILE A 129 12.94 14.19 0.81
C ILE A 129 12.23 15.41 0.24
N HIS A 130 11.06 15.18 -0.28
CA HIS A 130 10.20 16.24 -0.80
C HIS A 130 9.18 16.65 0.25
N THR A 131 8.62 17.84 0.10
CA THR A 131 7.52 18.30 0.96
C THR A 131 6.35 18.78 0.12
N PHE A 132 5.15 18.69 0.68
CA PHE A 132 3.91 19.09 0.02
C PHE A 132 2.91 19.76 0.95
N GLY A 133 2.23 20.77 0.42
CA GLY A 133 1.11 21.45 1.06
C GLY A 133 1.50 22.37 2.22
N LEU A 134 0.47 22.89 2.92
CA LEU A 134 0.64 23.92 3.96
C LEU A 134 1.38 23.44 5.23
N ARG A 135 1.51 22.14 5.43
CA ARG A 135 2.17 21.54 6.61
C ARG A 135 3.50 20.91 6.24
N ASP A 136 4.02 21.15 5.03
CA ASP A 136 5.27 20.56 4.54
C ASP A 136 5.31 19.04 4.79
N ILE A 137 4.24 18.33 4.36
CA ILE A 137 4.16 16.88 4.52
C ILE A 137 5.28 16.22 3.71
N PRO A 138 6.18 15.45 4.35
CA PRO A 138 7.26 14.79 3.64
C PRO A 138 6.76 13.58 2.87
N TRP A 139 7.38 13.34 1.74
CA TRP A 139 7.36 12.08 1.03
C TRP A 139 8.77 11.76 0.52
N LEU A 140 9.07 10.47 0.39
CA LEU A 140 10.43 10.02 0.11
C LEU A 140 10.54 9.48 -1.30
N GLU A 141 11.67 9.78 -1.92
CA GLU A 141 12.05 9.27 -3.23
C GLU A 141 13.48 8.74 -3.17
N THR A 142 13.69 7.50 -3.64
CA THR A 142 15.01 6.91 -3.75
C THR A 142 15.05 5.84 -4.85
N THR A 143 16.22 5.35 -5.20
CA THR A 143 16.42 4.28 -6.18
C THR A 143 17.20 3.15 -5.54
N LEU A 144 16.55 2.02 -5.29
CA LEU A 144 17.17 0.79 -4.83
C LEU A 144 17.95 0.14 -5.98
N LEU A 145 19.10 -0.47 -5.67
CA LEU A 145 19.85 -1.31 -6.60
C LEU A 145 19.47 -2.78 -6.40
N PHE A 146 18.27 -3.13 -6.83
CA PHE A 146 17.74 -4.47 -6.68
C PHE A 146 18.34 -5.40 -7.75
N ASP A 147 19.25 -6.29 -7.34
CA ASP A 147 20.01 -7.17 -8.22
C ASP A 147 20.68 -6.40 -9.39
N ASN A 148 21.35 -5.30 -9.05
CA ASN A 148 21.94 -4.33 -9.99
C ASN A 148 20.95 -3.64 -10.94
N THR A 149 19.66 -3.87 -10.77
CA THR A 149 18.61 -3.20 -11.56
C THR A 149 18.03 -2.04 -10.75
N PRO A 150 17.98 -0.82 -11.31
CA PRO A 150 17.39 0.31 -10.63
C PRO A 150 15.89 0.13 -10.41
N LEU A 151 15.46 0.20 -9.15
CA LEU A 151 14.08 0.16 -8.73
C LEU A 151 13.74 1.44 -7.98
N LYS A 152 12.97 2.35 -8.61
CA LYS A 152 12.56 3.61 -8.00
C LYS A 152 11.49 3.38 -6.96
N VAL A 153 11.67 3.92 -5.76
CA VAL A 153 10.71 3.84 -4.66
C VAL A 153 10.17 5.22 -4.31
N TRP A 154 8.86 5.30 -4.19
CA TRP A 154 8.09 6.46 -3.80
C TRP A 154 7.34 6.11 -2.51
N ALA A 155 7.70 6.68 -1.36
CA ALA A 155 6.99 6.49 -0.11
C ALA A 155 6.13 7.72 0.19
N LEU A 156 4.80 7.53 0.30
CA LEU A 156 3.81 8.61 0.28
C LEU A 156 2.81 8.48 1.43
N HIS A 157 2.71 9.52 2.26
CA HIS A 157 1.66 9.65 3.27
C HIS A 157 0.86 10.95 3.06
N PRO A 158 -0.05 11.01 2.09
CA PRO A 158 -0.90 12.18 1.86
C PRO A 158 -1.88 12.42 3.01
N TYR A 159 -2.48 13.63 3.03
CA TYR A 159 -3.48 14.01 4.05
C TYR A 159 -4.65 13.02 4.16
N PRO A 160 -5.08 12.65 5.38
CA PRO A 160 -6.36 11.98 5.56
C PRO A 160 -7.52 12.92 5.15
N PRO A 161 -8.58 12.41 4.50
CA PRO A 161 -9.67 13.24 3.96
C PRO A 161 -10.70 13.67 5.02
N VAL A 162 -10.24 14.19 6.15
CA VAL A 162 -11.07 14.62 7.28
C VAL A 162 -11.81 15.94 7.03
N SER A 163 -11.47 16.63 5.96
CA SER A 163 -12.15 17.85 5.49
C SER A 163 -12.02 17.97 3.97
N VAL A 164 -12.84 18.85 3.37
CA VAL A 164 -12.76 19.11 1.92
C VAL A 164 -11.36 19.59 1.53
N GLY A 165 -10.77 20.51 2.30
CA GLY A 165 -9.42 21.02 2.03
C GLY A 165 -8.35 19.93 2.15
N ALA A 166 -8.43 19.06 3.16
CA ALA A 166 -7.52 17.94 3.33
C ALA A 166 -7.66 16.93 2.18
N ALA A 167 -8.88 16.62 1.76
CA ALA A 167 -9.12 15.75 0.61
C ALA A 167 -8.55 16.36 -0.69
N GLN A 168 -8.67 17.67 -0.89
CA GLN A 168 -8.07 18.36 -2.04
C GLN A 168 -6.54 18.27 -2.01
N GLN A 169 -5.92 18.50 -0.85
CA GLN A 169 -4.46 18.38 -0.68
C GLN A 169 -3.98 16.95 -0.99
N ARG A 170 -4.67 15.92 -0.47
CA ARG A 170 -4.38 14.52 -0.80
C ARG A 170 -4.42 14.29 -2.31
N ASN A 171 -5.51 14.71 -2.96
CA ASN A 171 -5.69 14.49 -4.38
C ASN A 171 -4.63 15.22 -5.22
N ALA A 172 -4.25 16.43 -4.82
CA ALA A 172 -3.23 17.22 -5.49
C ALA A 172 -1.83 16.56 -5.37
N LEU A 173 -1.48 16.01 -4.19
CA LEU A 173 -0.23 15.25 -4.04
C LEU A 173 -0.22 14.01 -4.93
N LEU A 174 -1.30 13.23 -4.92
CA LEU A 174 -1.42 12.04 -5.78
C LEU A 174 -1.31 12.41 -7.27
N ASP A 175 -1.92 13.53 -7.69
CA ASP A 175 -1.82 14.00 -9.07
C ASP A 175 -0.37 14.39 -9.43
N GLN A 176 0.31 15.18 -8.58
CA GLN A 176 1.70 15.57 -8.77
C GLN A 176 2.63 14.36 -8.88
N VAL A 177 2.52 13.41 -7.95
CA VAL A 177 3.38 12.22 -7.94
C VAL A 177 3.09 11.32 -9.12
N SER A 178 1.81 11.16 -9.52
CA SER A 178 1.46 10.35 -10.70
C SER A 178 2.13 10.89 -11.99
N GLN A 179 2.26 12.21 -12.14
CA GLN A 179 2.94 12.83 -13.28
C GLN A 179 4.45 12.55 -13.25
N GLN A 180 5.08 12.63 -12.07
CA GLN A 180 6.51 12.30 -11.93
C GLN A 180 6.78 10.83 -12.25
N ILE A 181 5.96 9.91 -11.71
CA ILE A 181 6.02 8.47 -12.00
C ILE A 181 5.86 8.22 -13.50
N GLN A 182 4.88 8.86 -14.15
CA GLN A 182 4.66 8.72 -15.58
C GLN A 182 5.87 9.18 -16.40
N THR A 183 6.49 10.29 -16.04
CA THR A 183 7.71 10.79 -16.70
C THR A 183 8.86 9.79 -16.55
N HIS A 184 9.01 9.21 -15.38
CA HIS A 184 10.03 8.20 -15.12
C HIS A 184 9.77 6.90 -15.90
N SER A 185 8.52 6.48 -16.03
CA SER A 185 8.09 5.27 -16.75
C SER A 185 8.36 5.31 -18.27
N GLN A 186 8.66 6.49 -18.85
CA GLN A 186 8.98 6.60 -20.28
C GLN A 186 10.36 6.07 -20.64
N GLN A 187 11.19 5.77 -19.65
CA GLN A 187 12.52 5.21 -19.87
C GLN A 187 12.43 3.68 -19.82
N PRO A 188 13.02 2.97 -20.79
CA PRO A 188 13.02 1.51 -20.82
C PRO A 188 13.74 0.93 -19.58
N ASP A 189 13.31 -0.24 -19.14
CA ASP A 189 13.89 -1.04 -18.04
C ASP A 189 13.89 -0.36 -16.67
N ARG A 190 12.96 0.55 -16.43
CA ARG A 190 12.79 1.18 -15.13
C ARG A 190 11.60 0.62 -14.38
N PHE A 191 11.91 -0.01 -13.27
CA PHE A 191 10.91 -0.48 -12.33
C PHE A 191 10.62 0.59 -11.28
N GLN A 192 9.37 0.61 -10.83
CA GLN A 192 8.90 1.57 -9.83
C GLN A 192 7.97 0.92 -8.83
N ILE A 193 8.04 1.39 -7.59
CA ILE A 193 7.16 1.00 -6.50
C ILE A 193 6.68 2.25 -5.79
N VAL A 194 5.37 2.30 -5.50
CA VAL A 194 4.77 3.26 -4.58
C VAL A 194 4.34 2.52 -3.33
N VAL A 195 4.72 3.03 -2.17
CA VAL A 195 4.39 2.44 -0.87
C VAL A 195 3.80 3.51 0.03
N GLY A 196 2.71 3.21 0.73
CA GLY A 196 2.18 4.11 1.76
C GLY A 196 0.68 3.97 2.02
N ASP A 197 0.23 4.61 3.10
CA ASP A 197 -1.16 4.92 3.34
C ASP A 197 -1.58 6.09 2.42
N LEU A 198 -2.18 5.76 1.29
CA LEU A 198 -2.64 6.79 0.34
C LEU A 198 -3.92 7.50 0.80
N ASN A 199 -4.42 7.17 1.98
CA ASN A 199 -5.66 7.70 2.54
C ASN A 199 -6.84 7.67 1.55
N THR A 200 -6.85 6.64 0.69
CA THR A 200 -7.87 6.41 -0.32
C THR A 200 -7.97 4.92 -0.65
N SER A 201 -9.20 4.41 -0.74
CA SER A 201 -9.44 3.00 -1.03
C SER A 201 -9.35 2.70 -2.54
N VAL A 202 -9.20 1.43 -2.88
CA VAL A 202 -9.13 0.94 -4.27
C VAL A 202 -10.36 1.26 -5.11
N TRP A 203 -11.50 1.57 -4.50
CA TRP A 203 -12.74 1.94 -5.19
C TRP A 203 -12.91 3.45 -5.38
N SER A 204 -12.05 4.25 -4.76
CA SER A 204 -12.08 5.71 -4.92
C SER A 204 -11.71 6.10 -6.35
N PRO A 205 -12.43 7.03 -6.99
CA PRO A 205 -12.07 7.53 -8.30
C PRO A 205 -10.68 8.20 -8.32
N PHE A 206 -10.25 8.78 -7.22
CA PHE A 206 -8.91 9.40 -7.10
C PHE A 206 -7.80 8.35 -7.06
N TYR A 207 -8.02 7.22 -6.38
CA TYR A 207 -7.10 6.10 -6.42
C TYR A 207 -7.01 5.50 -7.83
N GLN A 208 -8.16 5.26 -8.45
CA GLN A 208 -8.21 4.70 -9.80
C GLN A 208 -7.53 5.62 -10.83
N ASP A 209 -7.71 6.93 -10.68
CA ASP A 209 -7.03 7.91 -11.52
C ASP A 209 -5.52 7.90 -11.30
N PHE A 210 -5.06 7.84 -10.05
CA PHE A 210 -3.65 7.71 -9.70
C PHE A 210 -3.02 6.47 -10.32
N VAL A 211 -3.61 5.28 -10.13
CA VAL A 211 -3.11 4.02 -10.67
C VAL A 211 -3.10 4.04 -12.20
N ARG A 212 -4.15 4.58 -12.83
CA ARG A 212 -4.23 4.70 -14.29
C ARG A 212 -3.13 5.59 -14.86
N ARG A 213 -2.88 6.77 -14.25
CA ARG A 213 -1.86 7.73 -14.71
C ARG A 213 -0.46 7.23 -14.46
N SER A 214 -0.18 6.70 -13.27
CA SER A 214 1.12 6.13 -12.92
C SER A 214 1.42 4.83 -13.67
N ARG A 215 0.40 4.17 -14.26
CA ARG A 215 0.50 2.85 -14.90
C ARG A 215 1.01 1.76 -13.96
N LEU A 216 0.81 1.92 -12.67
CA LEU A 216 1.18 0.92 -11.67
C LEU A 216 0.03 -0.09 -11.48
N LYS A 217 0.36 -1.29 -11.01
CA LYS A 217 -0.62 -2.28 -10.55
C LYS A 217 -0.55 -2.46 -9.04
N ASN A 218 -1.69 -2.76 -8.41
CA ASN A 218 -1.73 -3.06 -6.98
C ASN A 218 -1.27 -4.50 -6.74
N THR A 219 -0.38 -4.69 -5.78
CA THR A 219 0.13 -6.03 -5.42
C THR A 219 -0.94 -6.96 -4.87
N ARG A 220 -2.08 -6.42 -4.38
CA ARG A 220 -3.24 -7.23 -3.94
C ARG A 220 -3.95 -8.00 -5.06
N GLN A 221 -3.75 -7.62 -6.32
CA GLN A 221 -4.41 -8.32 -7.44
C GLN A 221 -4.00 -9.79 -7.48
N GLY A 222 -5.00 -10.67 -7.34
CA GLY A 222 -4.82 -12.11 -7.26
C GLY A 222 -4.71 -12.67 -5.84
N PHE A 223 -4.52 -11.82 -4.82
CA PHE A 223 -4.36 -12.24 -3.42
C PHE A 223 -5.53 -11.84 -2.52
N GLY A 224 -6.42 -10.98 -3.00
CA GLY A 224 -7.58 -10.50 -2.27
C GLY A 224 -7.54 -9.01 -1.95
N ILE A 225 -8.58 -8.52 -1.31
CA ILE A 225 -8.71 -7.09 -0.98
C ILE A 225 -7.78 -6.68 0.15
N GLU A 226 -7.52 -7.58 1.12
CA GLU A 226 -6.62 -7.37 2.25
C GLU A 226 -6.83 -5.99 2.92
N PRO A 227 -7.98 -5.77 3.59
CA PRO A 227 -8.28 -4.49 4.22
C PRO A 227 -7.36 -4.23 5.41
N THR A 228 -6.94 -2.98 5.60
CA THR A 228 -5.93 -2.62 6.59
C THR A 228 -6.45 -1.63 7.64
N TRP A 229 -7.46 -0.80 7.34
CA TRP A 229 -7.98 0.22 8.24
C TRP A 229 -9.52 0.26 8.25
N PRO A 230 -10.16 0.45 9.40
CA PRO A 230 -9.60 0.44 10.75
C PRO A 230 -9.51 -0.98 11.34
N THR A 231 -8.56 -1.20 12.26
CA THR A 231 -8.37 -2.50 12.93
C THR A 231 -9.45 -2.83 13.96
N TYR A 232 -10.08 -1.82 14.57
CA TYR A 232 -11.09 -2.00 15.62
C TYR A 232 -12.47 -2.45 15.10
N ASN A 233 -12.70 -2.39 13.80
CA ASN A 233 -13.97 -2.82 13.20
C ASN A 233 -13.76 -3.44 11.81
N VAL A 234 -13.68 -4.77 11.78
CA VAL A 234 -13.48 -5.53 10.55
C VAL A 234 -14.59 -5.31 9.50
N PHE A 235 -15.82 -4.98 9.92
CA PHE A 235 -16.92 -4.69 8.99
C PHE A 235 -16.82 -3.35 8.27
N LEU A 236 -16.03 -2.44 8.81
CA LEU A 236 -15.75 -1.14 8.20
C LEU A 236 -14.35 -1.09 7.56
N SER A 237 -13.56 -2.13 7.76
CA SER A 237 -12.17 -2.15 7.30
C SER A 237 -12.08 -2.08 5.78
N THR A 238 -11.15 -1.24 5.31
CA THR A 238 -10.92 -0.94 3.89
C THR A 238 -9.42 -0.88 3.61
N PRO A 239 -8.95 -1.20 2.39
CA PRO A 239 -7.53 -1.09 2.04
C PRO A 239 -7.18 0.38 1.77
N LEU A 240 -6.44 1.01 2.69
CA LEU A 240 -5.87 2.36 2.54
C LEU A 240 -4.36 2.33 2.32
N ASP A 241 -3.71 1.29 2.83
CA ASP A 241 -2.28 1.07 2.77
C ASP A 241 -1.94 0.29 1.50
N HIS A 242 -1.05 0.81 0.66
CA HIS A 242 -0.81 0.26 -0.66
C HIS A 242 0.67 0.00 -0.93
N ILE A 243 0.95 -1.08 -1.63
CA ILE A 243 2.18 -1.33 -2.37
C ILE A 243 1.77 -1.48 -3.83
N LEU A 244 2.13 -0.49 -4.65
CA LEU A 244 1.85 -0.47 -6.08
C LEU A 244 3.15 -0.64 -6.83
N VAL A 245 3.15 -1.46 -7.88
CA VAL A 245 4.38 -1.82 -8.60
C VAL A 245 4.22 -1.64 -10.10
N SER A 246 5.32 -1.46 -10.80
CA SER A 246 5.35 -1.49 -12.27
C SER A 246 4.68 -2.76 -12.81
N PRO A 247 3.93 -2.69 -13.92
CA PRO A 247 3.15 -3.82 -14.44
C PRO A 247 3.97 -5.07 -14.73
N ASN A 248 5.23 -4.86 -15.12
CA ASN A 248 6.19 -5.91 -15.47
C ASN A 248 6.93 -6.52 -14.26
N LEU A 249 6.82 -5.97 -13.03
CA LEU A 249 7.32 -6.68 -11.85
C LEU A 249 6.43 -7.89 -11.53
N ASN A 250 7.04 -8.99 -11.15
CA ASN A 250 6.32 -10.14 -10.60
C ASN A 250 5.86 -9.85 -9.17
N VAL A 251 4.63 -10.27 -8.86
CA VAL A 251 4.12 -10.29 -7.49
C VAL A 251 3.82 -11.74 -7.12
N HIS A 252 4.55 -12.27 -6.15
CA HIS A 252 4.44 -13.66 -5.72
C HIS A 252 3.47 -13.82 -4.56
N TYR A 253 3.35 -12.78 -3.73
CA TYR A 253 2.50 -12.78 -2.55
C TYR A 253 2.17 -11.35 -2.11
N ALA A 254 1.01 -11.15 -1.53
CA ALA A 254 0.63 -9.91 -0.87
C ALA A 254 -0.41 -10.18 0.22
N GLN A 255 -0.20 -9.65 1.43
CA GLN A 255 -1.07 -9.89 2.58
C GLN A 255 -0.98 -8.76 3.60
N ALA A 256 -2.11 -8.49 4.28
CA ALA A 256 -2.13 -7.73 5.52
C ALA A 256 -1.54 -8.58 6.66
N GLY A 257 -0.70 -7.97 7.49
CA GLY A 257 -0.10 -8.63 8.64
C GLY A 257 -0.99 -8.60 9.89
N PRO A 258 -0.46 -9.03 11.04
CA PRO A 258 -1.17 -9.06 12.30
C PRO A 258 -1.36 -7.66 12.90
N PHE A 259 -2.16 -7.56 13.97
CA PHE A 259 -2.31 -6.32 14.72
C PHE A 259 -1.00 -5.96 15.46
N ILE A 260 -0.43 -4.81 15.10
CA ILE A 260 0.85 -4.29 15.66
C ILE A 260 0.68 -3.19 16.70
N GLY A 261 -0.54 -2.94 17.20
CA GLY A 261 -0.82 -1.85 18.14
C GLY A 261 -1.27 -0.55 17.44
N SER A 262 -1.38 -0.55 16.12
CA SER A 262 -1.88 0.55 15.30
C SER A 262 -3.36 0.37 14.96
N ASP A 263 -4.04 1.44 14.59
CA ASP A 263 -5.36 1.36 13.96
C ASP A 263 -5.29 0.93 12.48
N HIS A 264 -4.06 0.74 11.95
CA HIS A 264 -3.77 0.08 10.68
C HIS A 264 -3.15 -1.30 10.91
N LEU A 265 -3.48 -2.28 10.07
CA LEU A 265 -2.69 -3.50 9.90
C LEU A 265 -1.51 -3.21 8.98
N PRO A 266 -0.32 -3.75 9.26
CA PRO A 266 0.79 -3.66 8.34
C PRO A 266 0.47 -4.45 7.06
N PHE A 267 1.17 -4.14 5.98
CA PHE A 267 0.97 -4.79 4.69
C PHE A 267 2.32 -5.19 4.08
N MET A 268 2.38 -6.35 3.45
CA MET A 268 3.60 -6.81 2.78
C MET A 268 3.31 -7.34 1.39
N ALA A 269 4.32 -7.28 0.53
CA ALA A 269 4.32 -7.93 -0.77
C ALA A 269 5.69 -8.56 -1.06
N ILE A 270 5.69 -9.70 -1.74
CA ILE A 270 6.89 -10.36 -2.24
C ILE A 270 6.95 -10.12 -3.75
N VAL A 271 8.03 -9.50 -4.22
CA VAL A 271 8.21 -9.11 -5.61
C VAL A 271 9.54 -9.58 -6.17
N SER A 272 9.62 -9.76 -7.48
CA SER A 272 10.88 -10.00 -8.19
C SER A 272 10.90 -9.30 -9.54
N ILE A 273 12.09 -9.08 -10.07
CA ILE A 273 12.28 -8.64 -11.44
C ILE A 273 12.12 -9.87 -12.36
N PRO A 274 11.30 -9.81 -13.43
CA PRO A 274 11.18 -10.90 -14.38
C PRO A 274 12.44 -11.01 -15.23
N ASP A 275 12.68 -12.19 -15.81
CA ASP A 275 13.67 -12.35 -16.86
C ASP A 275 13.37 -11.38 -18.02
N ALA A 276 14.39 -10.73 -18.55
CA ALA A 276 14.28 -9.99 -19.78
C ALA A 276 13.80 -10.99 -20.84
N GLN A 277 12.60 -10.76 -21.39
CA GLN A 277 12.14 -11.59 -22.49
C GLN A 277 13.13 -11.42 -23.65
N SER A 278 13.86 -12.47 -23.94
CA SER A 278 14.75 -12.59 -25.09
C SER A 278 13.97 -12.51 -26.42
#